data_18cfd7131d6a72e7c0a08db104562358
#
_entry.id   18cfd7131d6a72e7c0a08db104562358
#
_cell.length_a   1.000
_cell.length_b   1.000
_cell.length_c   1.000
_cell.angle_alpha   90.00
_cell.angle_beta   90.00
_cell.angle_gamma   90.00
#
_symmetry.space_group_name_H-M   'P 1'
#
loop_
_entity.id
_entity.type
_entity.pdbx_description
1 polymer ?
#
loop_
_entity_poly.entity_id
_entity_poly.type
_entity_poly.pdbx_seq_one_letter_code
_entity_poly.pdbx_strand_id
1 'polypeptide(L)'
;MRFVNISIGTKDSFLLNRAAAEVGAEHPGLIYSNYDSADLDSDPELLLRACEDAADADLITLKVHGDTTYMKRFDRLRKVIDSKEVCSLLVCTDECVTVDFRYMFKGSDREFETACAYYILGGDDNLRSLFLWAIRRFDGIDIDVPE
;
A
#
# COMPACT_ATOMS: atom_id res chain seq x y z
N MET A 1 -3.25 8.52 -10.48
CA MET A 1 -2.93 7.28 -9.77
C MET A 1 -3.62 7.25 -8.41
N ARG A 2 -4.23 6.12 -8.05
CA ARG A 2 -4.83 5.90 -6.73
C ARG A 2 -3.98 4.92 -5.93
N PHE A 3 -3.53 5.36 -4.78
CA PHE A 3 -2.69 4.60 -3.85
C PHE A 3 -3.42 4.45 -2.52
N VAL A 4 -3.61 3.22 -2.06
CA VAL A 4 -4.25 2.91 -0.77
C VAL A 4 -3.26 2.21 0.14
N ASN A 5 -3.08 2.73 1.35
CA ASN A 5 -2.32 2.05 2.38
C ASN A 5 -3.25 1.52 3.48
N ILE A 6 -3.01 0.28 3.89
CA ILE A 6 -3.73 -0.33 5.01
C ILE A 6 -2.70 -0.89 6.00
N SER A 7 -2.76 -0.40 7.23
CA SER A 7 -1.90 -0.86 8.32
C SER A 7 -2.64 -1.91 9.15
N ILE A 8 -2.02 -3.07 9.35
CA ILE A 8 -2.59 -4.20 10.09
C ILE A 8 -1.74 -4.45 11.33
N GLY A 9 -2.37 -4.40 12.51
CA GLY A 9 -1.69 -4.57 13.79
C GLY A 9 -0.87 -3.36 14.24
N THR A 10 -0.96 -2.25 13.53
CA THR A 10 -0.28 -0.98 13.83
C THR A 10 -1.07 0.20 13.30
N LYS A 11 -0.88 1.37 13.89
CA LYS A 11 -1.40 2.66 13.39
C LYS A 11 -0.28 3.57 12.86
N ASP A 12 0.93 3.06 12.72
CA ASP A 12 2.10 3.84 12.32
C ASP A 12 2.11 4.09 10.81
N SER A 13 1.49 5.21 10.41
CA SER A 13 1.44 5.68 9.03
C SER A 13 1.78 7.16 8.86
N PHE A 14 2.30 7.79 9.92
CA PHE A 14 2.57 9.23 9.92
C PHE A 14 3.54 9.65 8.79
N LEU A 15 4.67 8.96 8.66
CA LEU A 15 5.68 9.27 7.65
C LEU A 15 5.15 9.02 6.23
N LEU A 16 4.38 7.96 6.05
CA LEU A 16 3.77 7.65 4.75
C LEU A 16 2.73 8.72 4.36
N ASN A 17 1.89 9.15 5.30
CA ASN A 17 0.91 10.21 5.08
C ASN A 17 1.60 11.54 4.73
N ARG A 18 2.72 11.85 5.40
CA ARG A 18 3.51 13.05 5.11
C ARG A 18 4.11 13.00 3.70
N ALA A 19 4.72 11.89 3.33
CA ALA A 19 5.27 11.69 1.99
C ALA A 19 4.19 11.81 0.91
N ALA A 20 3.01 11.25 1.14
CA ALA A 20 1.86 11.36 0.24
C ALA A 20 1.41 12.82 0.05
N ALA A 21 1.37 13.61 1.14
CA ALA A 21 1.01 15.01 1.06
C ALA A 21 2.03 15.84 0.28
N GLU A 22 3.32 15.61 0.50
CA GLU A 22 4.41 16.29 -0.22
C GLU A 22 4.39 15.96 -1.71
N VAL A 23 4.32 14.68 -2.05
CA VAL A 23 4.27 14.23 -3.45
C VAL A 23 2.97 14.69 -4.12
N GLY A 24 1.85 14.62 -3.42
CA GLY A 24 0.55 15.09 -3.92
C GLY A 24 0.51 16.57 -4.26
N ALA A 25 1.27 17.41 -3.54
CA ALA A 25 1.40 18.83 -3.84
C ALA A 25 2.12 19.08 -5.18
N GLU A 26 3.08 18.24 -5.53
CA GLU A 26 3.82 18.30 -6.80
C GLU A 26 3.10 17.53 -7.93
N HIS A 27 2.36 16.49 -7.59
CA HIS A 27 1.63 15.62 -8.51
C HIS A 27 0.15 15.54 -8.10
N PRO A 28 -0.68 16.53 -8.44
CA PRO A 28 -2.06 16.62 -7.95
C PRO A 28 -2.98 15.52 -8.46
N GLY A 29 -2.54 14.71 -9.42
CA GLY A 29 -3.25 13.51 -9.86
C GLY A 29 -3.16 12.34 -8.86
N LEU A 30 -2.29 12.41 -7.87
CA LEU A 30 -2.20 11.40 -6.81
C LEU A 30 -3.41 11.47 -5.89
N ILE A 31 -4.13 10.36 -5.79
CA ILE A 31 -5.21 10.16 -4.80
C ILE A 31 -4.72 9.14 -3.80
N TYR A 32 -4.57 9.56 -2.55
CA TYR A 32 -4.05 8.72 -1.47
C TYR A 32 -5.10 8.53 -0.37
N SER A 33 -5.26 7.28 0.07
CA SER A 33 -6.11 6.92 1.21
C SER A 33 -5.34 6.02 2.18
N ASN A 34 -5.57 6.20 3.47
CA ASN A 34 -4.94 5.41 4.52
C ASN A 34 -5.99 4.90 5.51
N TYR A 35 -5.88 3.62 5.85
CA TYR A 35 -6.74 2.95 6.81
C TYR A 35 -5.90 2.13 7.78
N ASP A 36 -6.44 1.86 8.98
CA ASP A 36 -5.86 0.89 9.89
C ASP A 36 -6.88 -0.21 10.27
N SER A 37 -6.36 -1.39 10.61
CA SER A 37 -7.17 -2.57 10.86
C SER A 37 -8.13 -2.43 12.04
N ALA A 38 -7.75 -1.71 13.08
CA ALA A 38 -8.60 -1.52 14.25
C ALA A 38 -9.86 -0.73 13.91
N ASP A 39 -9.71 0.35 13.14
CA ASP A 39 -10.83 1.16 12.67
C ASP A 39 -11.72 0.38 11.68
N LEU A 40 -11.11 -0.38 10.77
CA LEU A 40 -11.85 -1.19 9.81
C LEU A 40 -12.65 -2.31 10.46
N ASP A 41 -12.13 -2.92 11.53
CA ASP A 41 -12.82 -3.95 12.26
C ASP A 41 -13.97 -3.42 13.13
N SER A 42 -13.90 -2.16 13.54
CA SER A 42 -14.90 -1.53 14.41
C SER A 42 -15.99 -0.75 13.68
N ASP A 43 -15.76 -0.38 12.41
CA ASP A 43 -16.67 0.45 11.62
C ASP A 43 -16.99 -0.21 10.27
N PRO A 44 -18.17 -0.87 10.13
CA PRO A 44 -18.55 -1.53 8.88
C PRO A 44 -18.66 -0.58 7.67
N GLU A 45 -19.05 0.67 7.87
CA GLU A 45 -19.12 1.66 6.78
C GLU A 45 -17.73 2.05 6.29
N LEU A 46 -16.78 2.20 7.21
CA LEU A 46 -15.39 2.48 6.87
C LEU A 46 -14.75 1.29 6.13
N LEU A 47 -15.04 0.06 6.56
CA LEU A 47 -14.59 -1.15 5.86
C LEU A 47 -15.14 -1.19 4.42
N LEU A 48 -16.41 -0.88 4.22
CA LEU A 48 -17.01 -0.82 2.88
C LEU A 48 -16.29 0.21 2.01
N ARG A 49 -16.04 1.39 2.54
CA ARG A 49 -15.32 2.46 1.84
C ARG A 49 -13.89 2.05 1.49
N ALA A 50 -13.19 1.41 2.43
CA ALA A 50 -11.85 0.89 2.18
C ALA A 50 -11.82 -0.16 1.07
N CYS A 51 -12.81 -1.06 1.04
CA CYS A 51 -12.96 -2.05 -0.03
C CYS A 51 -13.26 -1.40 -1.39
N GLU A 52 -14.08 -0.36 -1.42
CA GLU A 52 -14.36 0.40 -2.65
C GLU A 52 -13.09 1.10 -3.16
N ASP A 53 -12.36 1.77 -2.28
CA ASP A 53 -11.08 2.42 -2.64
C ASP A 53 -10.06 1.39 -3.13
N ALA A 54 -9.97 0.24 -2.47
CA ALA A 54 -9.08 -0.85 -2.86
C ALA A 54 -9.44 -1.41 -4.25
N ALA A 55 -10.73 -1.54 -4.56
CA ALA A 55 -11.18 -2.03 -5.86
C ALA A 55 -10.74 -1.11 -7.02
N ASP A 56 -10.64 0.18 -6.76
CA ASP A 56 -10.27 1.20 -7.75
C ASP A 56 -8.78 1.60 -7.67
N ALA A 57 -8.01 1.00 -6.77
CA ALA A 57 -6.61 1.36 -6.57
C ALA A 57 -5.71 0.83 -7.70
N ASP A 58 -4.68 1.61 -8.02
CA ASP A 58 -3.57 1.17 -8.87
C ASP A 58 -2.54 0.39 -8.06
N LEU A 59 -2.29 0.83 -6.82
CA LEU A 59 -1.41 0.17 -5.87
C LEU A 59 -2.01 0.18 -4.48
N ILE A 60 -1.96 -0.98 -3.83
CA ILE A 60 -2.27 -1.13 -2.41
C ILE A 60 -0.99 -1.51 -1.68
N THR A 61 -0.69 -0.84 -0.58
CA THR A 61 0.34 -1.28 0.37
C THR A 61 -0.33 -1.80 1.64
N LEU A 62 0.11 -2.96 2.09
CA LEU A 62 -0.35 -3.61 3.32
C LEU A 62 0.84 -3.70 4.26
N LYS A 63 0.87 -2.84 5.29
CA LYS A 63 1.90 -2.89 6.33
C LYS A 63 1.39 -3.74 7.47
N VAL A 64 2.00 -4.92 7.62
CA VAL A 64 1.58 -5.91 8.62
C VAL A 64 2.58 -5.97 9.76
N HIS A 65 2.10 -5.75 10.98
CA HIS A 65 2.84 -5.99 12.20
C HIS A 65 2.27 -7.23 12.90
N GLY A 66 3.05 -8.31 12.93
CA GLY A 66 2.58 -9.63 13.34
C GLY A 66 2.11 -10.45 12.16
N ASP A 67 0.80 -10.65 12.00
CA ASP A 67 0.24 -11.33 10.84
C ASP A 67 -1.13 -10.74 10.44
N THR A 68 -1.70 -11.23 9.34
CA THR A 68 -2.98 -10.72 8.82
C THR A 68 -4.18 -11.03 9.71
N THR A 69 -4.06 -11.94 10.68
CA THR A 69 -5.14 -12.29 11.62
C THR A 69 -5.46 -11.17 12.60
N TYR A 70 -4.57 -10.20 12.77
CA TYR A 70 -4.84 -8.97 13.52
C TYR A 70 -5.90 -8.08 12.90
N MET A 71 -6.28 -8.33 11.65
CA MET A 71 -7.44 -7.74 11.00
C MET A 71 -8.51 -8.82 10.85
N LYS A 72 -9.59 -8.75 11.62
CA LYS A 72 -10.68 -9.75 11.61
C LYS A 72 -11.39 -9.84 10.27
N ARG A 73 -11.44 -8.74 9.52
CA ARG A 73 -12.10 -8.63 8.23
C ARG A 73 -11.15 -8.69 7.03
N PHE A 74 -9.93 -9.18 7.24
CA PHE A 74 -8.92 -9.25 6.19
C PHE A 74 -9.37 -10.06 4.97
N ASP A 75 -10.13 -11.12 5.17
CA ASP A 75 -10.68 -11.96 4.11
C ASP A 75 -11.58 -11.17 3.13
N ARG A 76 -12.33 -10.20 3.61
CA ARG A 76 -13.15 -9.32 2.76
C ARG A 76 -12.29 -8.43 1.86
N LEU A 77 -11.25 -7.83 2.43
CA LEU A 77 -10.29 -7.04 1.67
C LEU A 77 -9.55 -7.91 0.64
N ARG A 78 -9.10 -9.09 1.06
CA ARG A 78 -8.40 -10.05 0.18
C ARG A 78 -9.25 -10.47 -1.01
N LYS A 79 -10.54 -10.73 -0.81
CA LYS A 79 -11.46 -11.05 -1.91
C LYS A 79 -11.54 -9.93 -2.94
N VAL A 80 -11.56 -8.68 -2.52
CA VAL A 80 -11.57 -7.52 -3.42
C VAL A 80 -10.27 -7.45 -4.20
N ILE A 81 -9.13 -7.58 -3.53
CA ILE A 81 -7.81 -7.56 -4.16
C ILE A 81 -7.70 -8.67 -5.20
N ASP A 82 -8.08 -9.90 -4.85
CA ASP A 82 -7.98 -11.05 -5.72
C ASP A 82 -8.94 -10.94 -6.92
N SER A 83 -10.19 -10.53 -6.70
CA SER A 83 -11.20 -10.44 -7.76
C SER A 83 -10.93 -9.31 -8.76
N LYS A 84 -10.33 -8.23 -8.32
CA LYS A 84 -9.95 -7.07 -9.16
C LYS A 84 -8.51 -7.14 -9.67
N GLU A 85 -7.75 -8.14 -9.24
CA GLU A 85 -6.33 -8.30 -9.57
C GLU A 85 -5.50 -7.04 -9.30
N VAL A 86 -5.81 -6.34 -8.20
CA VAL A 86 -5.13 -5.11 -7.83
C VAL A 86 -3.69 -5.41 -7.42
N CYS A 87 -2.75 -4.65 -7.96
CA CYS A 87 -1.35 -4.75 -7.54
C CYS A 87 -1.22 -4.38 -6.06
N SER A 88 -0.81 -5.34 -5.23
CA SER A 88 -0.75 -5.17 -3.78
C SER A 88 0.60 -5.60 -3.23
N LEU A 89 1.23 -4.70 -2.48
CA LEU A 89 2.50 -4.93 -1.81
C LEU A 89 2.24 -5.17 -0.33
N LEU A 90 2.34 -6.42 0.11
CA LEU A 90 2.27 -6.75 1.53
C LEU A 90 3.68 -6.85 2.09
N VAL A 91 3.96 -6.06 3.11
CA VAL A 91 5.22 -6.05 3.84
C VAL A 91 4.95 -6.36 5.31
N CYS A 92 5.57 -7.41 5.80
CA CYS A 92 5.47 -7.86 7.18
C CYS A 92 6.84 -7.92 7.82
N THR A 93 6.89 -7.73 9.13
CA THR A 93 8.11 -7.98 9.94
C THR A 93 8.54 -9.44 9.89
N ASP A 94 7.61 -10.35 9.64
CA ASP A 94 7.88 -11.77 9.36
C ASP A 94 8.02 -11.97 7.84
N GLU A 95 9.22 -12.28 7.39
CA GLU A 95 9.52 -12.50 5.97
C GLU A 95 8.71 -13.65 5.36
N CYS A 96 8.35 -14.67 6.14
CA CYS A 96 7.53 -15.78 5.65
C CYS A 96 6.16 -15.28 5.21
N VAL A 97 5.53 -14.38 5.97
CA VAL A 97 4.24 -13.76 5.59
C VAL A 97 4.39 -12.94 4.32
N THR A 98 5.46 -12.16 4.19
CA THR A 98 5.73 -11.39 2.98
C THR A 98 5.83 -12.30 1.75
N VAL A 99 6.53 -13.42 1.86
CA VAL A 99 6.69 -14.40 0.77
C VAL A 99 5.35 -15.04 0.41
N ASP A 100 4.54 -15.41 1.40
CA ASP A 100 3.23 -16.05 1.18
C ASP A 100 2.27 -15.13 0.40
N PHE A 101 2.41 -13.82 0.51
CA PHE A 101 1.58 -12.84 -0.20
C PHE A 101 2.27 -12.19 -1.40
N ARG A 102 3.43 -12.69 -1.84
CA ARG A 102 4.14 -12.19 -3.03
C ARG A 102 3.25 -12.21 -4.28
N TYR A 103 2.35 -13.19 -4.39
CA TYR A 103 1.46 -13.35 -5.54
C TYR A 103 0.52 -12.15 -5.77
N MET A 104 0.23 -11.37 -4.74
CA MET A 104 -0.62 -10.18 -4.84
C MET A 104 0.05 -9.02 -5.60
N PHE A 105 1.37 -9.02 -5.66
CA PHE A 105 2.12 -8.00 -6.39
C PHE A 105 2.16 -8.34 -7.88
N LYS A 106 1.59 -7.46 -8.69
CA LYS A 106 1.53 -7.62 -10.15
C LYS A 106 2.69 -6.88 -10.80
N GLY A 107 3.81 -7.55 -10.91
CA GLY A 107 5.04 -6.99 -11.48
C GLY A 107 6.19 -7.99 -11.42
N SER A 108 7.34 -7.58 -11.94
CA SER A 108 8.56 -8.40 -11.90
C SER A 108 9.14 -8.50 -10.48
N ASP A 109 10.01 -9.48 -10.27
CA ASP A 109 10.72 -9.62 -8.99
C ASP A 109 11.55 -8.38 -8.67
N ARG A 110 12.16 -7.76 -9.68
CA ARG A 110 12.91 -6.52 -9.51
C ARG A 110 12.04 -5.35 -9.05
N GLU A 111 10.86 -5.19 -9.64
CA GLU A 111 9.89 -4.17 -9.21
C GLU A 111 9.43 -4.41 -7.78
N PHE A 112 9.15 -5.66 -7.44
CA PHE A 112 8.77 -6.05 -6.08
C PHE A 112 9.87 -5.73 -5.08
N GLU A 113 11.11 -6.13 -5.35
CA GLU A 113 12.25 -5.86 -4.47
C GLU A 113 12.50 -4.37 -4.30
N THR A 114 12.38 -3.59 -5.37
CA THR A 114 12.53 -2.12 -5.34
C THR A 114 11.47 -1.48 -4.46
N ALA A 115 10.21 -1.82 -4.67
CA ALA A 115 9.09 -1.28 -3.88
C ALA A 115 9.17 -1.70 -2.41
N CYS A 116 9.54 -2.96 -2.13
CA CYS A 116 9.78 -3.45 -0.78
C CYS A 116 10.90 -2.67 -0.09
N ALA A 117 12.02 -2.42 -0.78
CA ALA A 117 13.15 -1.71 -0.23
C ALA A 117 12.77 -0.30 0.20
N TYR A 118 12.08 0.46 -0.64
CA TYR A 118 11.59 1.79 -0.26
C TYR A 118 10.68 1.75 0.97
N TYR A 119 9.78 0.79 1.01
CA TYR A 119 8.79 0.69 2.07
C TYR A 119 9.40 0.24 3.41
N ILE A 120 10.30 -0.76 3.37
CA ILE A 120 10.94 -1.33 4.56
C ILE A 120 11.98 -0.39 5.14
N LEU A 121 12.86 0.18 4.29
CA LEU A 121 13.87 1.13 4.73
C LEU A 121 13.24 2.39 5.28
N GLY A 122 12.12 2.80 4.70
CA GLY A 122 11.33 3.90 5.21
C GLY A 122 12.09 5.22 5.28
N GLY A 123 11.61 6.10 6.16
CA GLY A 123 12.09 7.47 6.24
C GLY A 123 11.54 8.34 5.11
N ASP A 124 11.74 9.65 5.22
CA ASP A 124 11.11 10.60 4.30
C ASP A 124 11.52 10.39 2.84
N ASP A 125 12.81 10.21 2.59
CA ASP A 125 13.34 10.09 1.23
C ASP A 125 12.88 8.79 0.55
N ASN A 126 12.93 7.66 1.27
CA ASN A 126 12.52 6.37 0.71
C ASN A 126 11.01 6.31 0.46
N LEU A 127 10.20 6.82 1.38
CA LEU A 127 8.74 6.84 1.20
C LEU A 127 8.34 7.80 0.09
N ARG A 128 8.99 8.96 -0.02
CA ARG A 128 8.80 9.84 -1.16
C ARG A 128 9.15 9.13 -2.48
N SER A 129 10.27 8.42 -2.51
CA SER A 129 10.69 7.64 -3.68
C SER A 129 9.70 6.54 -4.04
N LEU A 130 9.08 5.90 -3.05
CA LEU A 130 8.01 4.93 -3.27
C LEU A 130 6.83 5.53 -4.04
N PHE A 131 6.36 6.71 -3.63
CA PHE A 131 5.27 7.40 -4.33
C PHE A 131 5.65 7.81 -5.76
N LEU A 132 6.84 8.36 -5.94
CA LEU A 132 7.34 8.76 -7.26
C LEU A 132 7.50 7.55 -8.19
N TRP A 133 8.05 6.45 -7.66
CA TRP A 133 8.15 5.18 -8.38
C TRP A 133 6.76 4.68 -8.81
N ALA A 134 5.80 4.73 -7.91
CA ALA A 134 4.44 4.28 -8.19
C ALA A 134 3.76 5.15 -9.26
N ILE A 135 3.89 6.46 -9.18
CA ILE A 135 3.36 7.38 -10.20
C ILE A 135 3.98 7.08 -11.58
N ARG A 136 5.30 6.92 -11.64
CA ARG A 136 5.99 6.54 -12.88
C ARG A 136 5.48 5.21 -13.42
N ARG A 137 5.31 4.23 -12.55
CA ARG A 137 4.91 2.86 -12.92
C ARG A 137 3.47 2.77 -13.41
N PHE A 138 2.54 3.46 -12.74
CA PHE A 138 1.10 3.30 -12.98
C PHE A 138 0.49 4.42 -13.84
N ASP A 139 0.98 5.64 -13.75
CA ASP A 139 0.52 6.74 -14.62
C ASP A 139 1.37 6.91 -15.88
N GLY A 140 2.53 6.25 -15.95
CA GLY A 140 3.43 6.35 -17.09
C GLY A 140 4.09 7.72 -17.26
N ILE A 141 4.12 8.52 -16.20
CA ILE A 141 4.75 9.84 -16.19
C ILE A 141 6.27 9.67 -16.04
N ASP A 142 7.03 10.34 -16.88
CA ASP A 142 8.50 10.33 -16.80
C ASP A 142 8.94 11.19 -15.60
N ILE A 143 9.28 10.51 -14.51
CA ILE A 143 9.74 11.11 -13.26
C ILE A 143 11.06 10.47 -12.88
N ASP A 144 12.03 11.30 -12.49
CA ASP A 144 13.27 10.81 -11.90
C ASP A 144 12.99 10.27 -10.49
N VAL A 145 13.36 9.02 -10.28
CA VAL A 145 13.20 8.35 -8.99
C VAL A 145 14.58 7.99 -8.47
N PRO A 146 14.99 8.52 -7.32
CA PRO A 146 16.28 8.18 -6.72
C PRO A 146 16.42 6.68 -6.47
N GLU A 147 17.60 6.15 -6.75
CA GLU A 147 17.95 4.75 -6.48
C GLU A 147 18.28 4.49 -5.00
#